data_2e8465d7cb1008af8f277b4b0a29238d
#
_entry.id   2e8465d7cb1008af8f277b4b0a29238d
#
_cell.length_a   1.000
_cell.length_b   1.000
_cell.length_c   1.000
_cell.angle_alpha   90.00
_cell.angle_beta   90.00
_cell.angle_gamma   90.00
#
_symmetry.space_group_name_H-M   'P 1'
#
loop_
_entity.id
_entity.type
_entity.pdbx_description
1 polymer ?
#
loop_
_entity_poly.entity_id
_entity_poly.type
_entity_poly.pdbx_seq_one_letter_code
_entity_poly.pdbx_strand_id
1 'polypeptide(L)'
;MPPESYSIAAFRELLNMVPTSVNIRYYANLVYEKALLRRLIRINEEIANDCYMEKEDVNTILESTEKRIFGLLETRATSDYVPIRDVVINVVNKIEIASRNHSMVTGLSTGYTDLDRQTSGMQPSDLILIAARPSMGKTAFVLNLAHNMTIKDKKTVAIFSLEMSKEQLVNRLLAMESRVDSQTLRTGNLSDSDWDQVVESSGIIA
;
A
#
# COMPACT_ATOMS: atom_id res chain seq x y z
N MET A 1 7.32 35.48 20.58
CA MET A 1 6.54 35.36 21.85
C MET A 1 6.64 36.64 22.59
N PRO A 2 5.57 37.23 23.15
CA PRO A 2 5.65 38.46 23.93
C PRO A 2 6.45 38.27 25.20
N PRO A 3 7.19 39.29 25.66
CA PRO A 3 8.09 39.21 26.83
C PRO A 3 7.41 38.76 28.14
N GLU A 4 6.12 38.96 28.25
CA GLU A 4 5.30 38.53 29.42
C GLU A 4 5.20 37.01 29.58
N SER A 5 5.48 36.22 28.52
CA SER A 5 5.45 34.76 28.57
C SER A 5 6.58 34.13 29.40
N TYR A 6 7.58 34.91 29.79
CA TYR A 6 8.75 34.45 30.56
C TYR A 6 8.73 34.91 32.04
N SER A 7 7.59 35.44 32.49
CA SER A 7 7.51 35.87 33.90
C SER A 7 7.42 34.67 34.86
N ILE A 8 7.97 34.84 36.08
CA ILE A 8 7.85 33.83 37.16
C ILE A 8 6.37 33.52 37.47
N ALA A 9 5.47 34.51 37.28
CA ALA A 9 4.04 34.33 37.44
C ALA A 9 3.47 33.39 36.42
N ALA A 10 3.85 33.49 35.12
CA ALA A 10 3.44 32.57 34.06
C ALA A 10 3.93 31.15 34.31
N PHE A 11 5.15 30.95 34.84
CA PHE A 11 5.63 29.63 35.22
C PHE A 11 4.85 29.02 36.40
N ARG A 12 4.47 29.83 37.40
CA ARG A 12 3.62 29.37 38.51
C ARG A 12 2.23 29.00 38.03
N GLU A 13 1.67 29.74 37.13
CA GLU A 13 0.36 29.47 36.54
C GLU A 13 0.40 28.15 35.73
N LEU A 14 1.44 27.92 34.92
CA LEU A 14 1.67 26.66 34.22
C LEU A 14 1.82 25.46 35.16
N LEU A 15 2.54 25.60 36.27
CA LEU A 15 2.68 24.54 37.30
C LEU A 15 1.34 24.20 37.96
N ASN A 16 0.47 25.19 38.15
CA ASN A 16 -0.85 24.99 38.73
C ASN A 16 -1.89 24.45 37.74
N MET A 17 -1.68 24.66 36.44
CA MET A 17 -2.56 24.13 35.37
C MET A 17 -2.44 22.62 35.15
N VAL A 18 -1.36 22.00 35.60
CA VAL A 18 -1.13 20.55 35.44
C VAL A 18 -1.00 19.89 36.81
N PRO A 19 -2.11 19.68 37.55
CA PRO A 19 -2.08 19.23 38.93
C PRO A 19 -1.65 17.78 39.11
N THR A 20 -1.58 16.94 38.06
CA THR A 20 -1.17 15.54 38.16
C THR A 20 -0.44 15.03 36.92
N SER A 21 0.54 14.14 37.13
CA SER A 21 1.24 13.41 36.05
C SER A 21 0.38 12.32 35.40
N VAL A 22 -0.85 12.09 35.87
CA VAL A 22 -1.77 11.06 35.38
C VAL A 22 -2.11 11.24 33.89
N ASN A 23 -2.13 12.47 33.41
CA ASN A 23 -2.48 12.79 32.01
C ASN A 23 -1.27 13.10 31.11
N ILE A 24 -0.07 12.63 31.48
CA ILE A 24 1.16 12.95 30.74
C ILE A 24 1.06 12.59 29.24
N ARG A 25 0.42 11.48 28.92
CA ARG A 25 0.19 11.03 27.51
C ARG A 25 -0.68 12.02 26.76
N TYR A 26 -1.73 12.52 27.38
CA TYR A 26 -2.63 13.52 26.78
C TYR A 26 -1.86 14.81 26.43
N TYR A 27 -1.08 15.33 27.39
CA TYR A 27 -0.28 16.54 27.18
C TYR A 27 0.85 16.33 26.17
N ALA A 28 1.48 15.15 26.17
CA ALA A 28 2.49 14.78 25.19
C ALA A 28 1.90 14.76 23.77
N ASN A 29 0.72 14.17 23.60
CA ASN A 29 0.01 14.16 22.32
C ASN A 29 -0.37 15.57 21.86
N LEU A 30 -0.86 16.41 22.77
CA LEU A 30 -1.20 17.80 22.45
C LEU A 30 0.04 18.59 21.98
N VAL A 31 1.16 18.44 22.67
CA VAL A 31 2.44 19.07 22.25
C VAL A 31 2.90 18.55 20.90
N TYR A 32 2.79 17.23 20.69
CA TYR A 32 3.15 16.60 19.42
C TYR A 32 2.28 17.13 18.26
N GLU A 33 0.96 17.18 18.43
CA GLU A 33 0.04 17.72 17.40
C GLU A 33 0.39 19.18 17.06
N LYS A 34 0.63 20.02 18.07
CA LYS A 34 1.01 21.42 17.83
C LYS A 34 2.39 21.56 17.19
N ALA A 35 3.32 20.66 17.51
CA ALA A 35 4.63 20.62 16.86
C ALA A 35 4.50 20.21 15.39
N LEU A 36 3.66 19.21 15.08
CA LEU A 36 3.39 18.76 13.72
C LEU A 36 2.77 19.88 12.87
N LEU A 37 1.77 20.58 13.41
CA LEU A 37 1.14 21.73 12.73
C LEU A 37 2.15 22.83 12.43
N ARG A 38 3.03 23.17 13.39
CA ARG A 38 4.10 24.17 13.16
C ARG A 38 5.08 23.73 12.09
N ARG A 39 5.43 22.42 12.04
CA ARG A 39 6.31 21.87 11.02
C ARG A 39 5.65 21.93 9.64
N LEU A 40 4.35 21.60 9.57
CA LEU A 40 3.56 21.68 8.33
C LEU A 40 3.47 23.13 7.81
N ILE A 41 3.23 24.11 8.68
CA ILE A 41 3.23 25.54 8.32
C ILE A 41 4.57 25.93 7.70
N ARG A 42 5.68 25.56 8.36
CA ARG A 42 7.03 25.89 7.87
C ARG A 42 7.30 25.29 6.49
N ILE A 43 6.95 24.03 6.28
CA ILE A 43 7.12 23.36 4.97
C ILE A 43 6.28 24.06 3.90
N ASN A 44 5.04 24.46 4.21
CA ASN A 44 4.21 25.21 3.26
C ASN A 44 4.80 26.59 2.91
N GLU A 45 5.40 27.28 3.88
CA GLU A 45 6.10 28.54 3.64
C GLU A 45 7.32 28.34 2.72
N GLU A 46 8.10 27.27 2.94
CA GLU A 46 9.23 26.91 2.09
C GLU A 46 8.78 26.59 0.67
N ILE A 47 7.72 25.78 0.48
CA ILE A 47 7.15 25.44 -0.82
C ILE A 47 6.65 26.69 -1.53
N ALA A 48 5.91 27.56 -0.83
CA ALA A 48 5.43 28.80 -1.39
C ALA A 48 6.59 29.70 -1.87
N ASN A 49 7.65 29.78 -1.08
CA ASN A 49 8.84 30.56 -1.45
C ASN A 49 9.56 29.96 -2.69
N ASP A 50 9.69 28.63 -2.78
CA ASP A 50 10.28 27.95 -3.95
C ASP A 50 9.45 28.23 -5.21
N CYS A 51 8.10 28.21 -5.11
CA CYS A 51 7.20 28.57 -6.21
C CYS A 51 7.33 30.04 -6.63
N TYR A 52 7.45 30.99 -5.69
CA TYR A 52 7.59 32.41 -6.02
C TYR A 52 8.96 32.76 -6.62
N MET A 53 10.01 32.05 -6.22
CA MET A 53 11.36 32.35 -6.68
C MET A 53 11.67 31.78 -8.06
N GLU A 54 10.90 30.78 -8.53
CA GLU A 54 11.04 30.12 -9.84
C GLU A 54 12.51 29.71 -10.17
N LYS A 55 13.28 29.28 -9.15
CA LYS A 55 14.69 28.93 -9.30
C LYS A 55 14.92 27.60 -9.99
N GLU A 56 13.93 26.73 -9.90
CA GLU A 56 13.96 25.36 -10.44
C GLU A 56 12.75 25.16 -11.34
N ASP A 57 12.81 24.13 -12.20
CA ASP A 57 11.65 23.78 -13.03
C ASP A 57 10.49 23.20 -12.20
N VAL A 58 9.29 23.28 -12.73
CA VAL A 58 8.07 22.89 -12.03
C VAL A 58 8.10 21.43 -11.55
N ASN A 59 8.69 20.53 -12.35
CA ASN A 59 8.75 19.12 -11.97
C ASN A 59 9.66 18.90 -10.75
N THR A 60 10.80 19.56 -10.69
CA THR A 60 11.74 19.52 -9.56
C THR A 60 11.07 20.09 -8.29
N ILE A 61 10.32 21.20 -8.40
CA ILE A 61 9.57 21.77 -7.29
C ILE A 61 8.51 20.77 -6.80
N LEU A 62 7.78 20.11 -7.70
CA LEU A 62 6.78 19.08 -7.34
C LEU A 62 7.42 17.90 -6.62
N GLU A 63 8.51 17.34 -7.13
CA GLU A 63 9.23 16.22 -6.51
C GLU A 63 9.75 16.58 -5.11
N SER A 64 10.34 17.78 -4.97
CA SER A 64 10.82 18.27 -3.67
C SER A 64 9.69 18.48 -2.66
N THR A 65 8.55 18.98 -3.12
CA THR A 65 7.32 19.16 -2.33
C THR A 65 6.80 17.82 -1.82
N GLU A 66 6.67 16.84 -2.71
CA GLU A 66 6.24 15.49 -2.38
C GLU A 66 7.14 14.88 -1.30
N LYS A 67 8.46 14.94 -1.50
CA LYS A 67 9.44 14.41 -0.54
C LYS A 67 9.35 15.07 0.84
N ARG A 68 9.15 16.40 0.92
CA ARG A 68 8.99 17.13 2.19
C ARG A 68 7.72 16.73 2.92
N ILE A 69 6.61 16.57 2.20
CA ILE A 69 5.32 16.16 2.78
C ILE A 69 5.38 14.71 3.25
N PHE A 70 5.91 13.78 2.44
CA PHE A 70 6.08 12.38 2.85
C PHE A 70 6.98 12.24 4.08
N GLY A 71 8.06 13.02 4.19
CA GLY A 71 8.92 13.03 5.36
C GLY A 71 8.20 13.42 6.67
N LEU A 72 7.08 14.17 6.60
CA LEU A 72 6.22 14.41 7.77
C LEU A 72 5.40 13.17 8.15
N LEU A 73 4.94 12.41 7.16
CA LEU A 73 4.10 11.23 7.36
C LEU A 73 4.93 10.06 7.92
N GLU A 74 6.15 9.88 7.46
CA GLU A 74 7.07 8.83 7.95
C GLU A 74 7.40 9.02 9.44
N THR A 75 7.54 10.25 9.92
CA THR A 75 7.78 10.55 11.34
C THR A 75 6.60 10.08 12.21
N ARG A 76 5.40 9.91 11.65
CA ARG A 76 4.22 9.41 12.35
C ARG A 76 4.24 7.87 12.47
N ALA A 77 4.87 7.17 11.54
CA ALA A 77 4.91 5.70 11.50
C ALA A 77 5.94 5.09 12.48
N THR A 78 6.91 5.88 12.97
CA THR A 78 8.01 5.38 13.83
C THR A 78 7.68 5.27 15.33
N SER A 79 6.45 5.58 15.75
CA SER A 79 6.10 5.62 17.18
C SER A 79 5.31 4.41 17.72
N ASP A 80 5.02 3.40 16.89
CA ASP A 80 4.26 2.24 17.34
C ASP A 80 5.16 1.09 17.82
N TYR A 81 5.84 1.30 18.97
CA TYR A 81 6.38 0.16 19.71
C TYR A 81 5.21 -0.61 20.32
N VAL A 82 4.92 -1.78 19.74
CA VAL A 82 3.91 -2.70 20.28
C VAL A 82 4.59 -3.59 21.33
N PRO A 83 4.08 -3.69 22.56
CA PRO A 83 4.61 -4.61 23.56
C PRO A 83 4.60 -6.04 23.02
N ILE A 84 5.71 -6.76 23.20
CA ILE A 84 5.85 -8.16 22.73
C ILE A 84 4.72 -9.05 23.21
N ARG A 85 4.19 -8.79 24.41
CA ARG A 85 3.06 -9.53 24.98
C ARG A 85 1.84 -9.50 24.05
N ASP A 86 1.50 -8.34 23.50
CA ASP A 86 0.33 -8.17 22.64
C ASP A 86 0.55 -8.86 21.29
N VAL A 87 1.79 -8.84 20.79
CA VAL A 87 2.18 -9.56 19.58
C VAL A 87 2.06 -11.07 19.79
N VAL A 88 2.54 -11.60 20.93
CA VAL A 88 2.45 -13.02 21.27
C VAL A 88 0.99 -13.48 21.35
N ILE A 89 0.13 -12.71 22.00
CA ILE A 89 -1.33 -13.04 22.08
C ILE A 89 -1.92 -13.13 20.67
N ASN A 90 -1.63 -12.16 19.81
CA ASN A 90 -2.13 -12.18 18.44
C ASN A 90 -1.60 -13.37 17.62
N VAL A 91 -0.34 -13.74 17.80
CA VAL A 91 0.25 -14.91 17.11
C VAL A 91 -0.40 -16.20 17.60
N VAL A 92 -0.59 -16.38 18.91
CA VAL A 92 -1.25 -17.56 19.47
C VAL A 92 -2.68 -17.68 18.94
N ASN A 93 -3.44 -16.59 18.90
CA ASN A 93 -4.79 -16.59 18.33
C ASN A 93 -4.80 -17.00 16.85
N LYS A 94 -3.84 -16.52 16.05
CA LYS A 94 -3.69 -16.92 14.63
C LYS A 94 -3.40 -18.41 14.50
N ILE A 95 -2.51 -18.98 15.34
CA ILE A 95 -2.19 -20.40 15.37
C ILE A 95 -3.45 -21.23 15.74
N GLU A 96 -4.21 -20.79 16.72
CA GLU A 96 -5.44 -21.46 17.13
C GLU A 96 -6.47 -21.49 15.99
N ILE A 97 -6.68 -20.38 15.29
CA ILE A 97 -7.59 -20.31 14.13
C ILE A 97 -7.12 -21.23 13.03
N ALA A 98 -5.82 -21.23 12.70
CA ALA A 98 -5.24 -22.11 11.68
C ALA A 98 -5.40 -23.58 12.03
N SER A 99 -5.19 -23.93 13.30
CA SER A 99 -5.38 -25.31 13.83
C SER A 99 -6.84 -25.81 13.70
N ARG A 100 -7.81 -24.92 13.91
CA ARG A 100 -9.24 -25.27 13.78
C ARG A 100 -9.67 -25.44 12.32
N ASN A 101 -9.12 -24.62 11.41
CA ASN A 101 -9.53 -24.61 10.01
C ASN A 101 -8.94 -25.75 9.19
N HIS A 102 -7.89 -26.45 9.67
CA HIS A 102 -7.16 -27.52 8.97
C HIS A 102 -6.80 -27.17 7.51
N SER A 103 -6.74 -25.88 7.18
CA SER A 103 -6.38 -25.43 5.85
C SER A 103 -4.88 -25.50 5.64
N MET A 104 -4.47 -26.12 4.54
CA MET A 104 -3.05 -26.13 4.14
C MET A 104 -2.56 -24.75 3.70
N VAL A 105 -3.47 -23.84 3.33
CA VAL A 105 -3.18 -22.50 2.87
C VAL A 105 -3.65 -21.51 3.95
N THR A 106 -2.70 -20.86 4.61
CA THR A 106 -2.95 -19.85 5.65
C THR A 106 -2.90 -18.44 5.11
N GLY A 107 -2.19 -18.23 4.01
CA GLY A 107 -2.09 -16.98 3.27
C GLY A 107 -3.09 -16.89 2.11
N LEU A 108 -2.82 -15.97 1.19
CA LEU A 108 -3.59 -15.81 -0.03
C LEU A 108 -3.18 -16.91 -1.03
N SER A 109 -4.16 -17.64 -1.55
CA SER A 109 -3.91 -18.73 -2.52
C SER A 109 -3.35 -18.15 -3.83
N THR A 110 -2.38 -18.85 -4.40
CA THR A 110 -1.84 -18.56 -5.72
C THR A 110 -2.70 -19.14 -6.85
N GLY A 111 -3.59 -20.07 -6.49
CA GLY A 111 -4.36 -20.89 -7.42
C GLY A 111 -3.59 -22.07 -8.01
N TYR A 112 -2.34 -22.27 -7.62
CA TYR A 112 -1.51 -23.43 -7.98
C TYR A 112 -1.32 -24.32 -6.76
N THR A 113 -1.99 -25.47 -6.74
CA THR A 113 -2.11 -26.35 -5.57
C THR A 113 -0.75 -26.77 -5.00
N ASP A 114 0.21 -27.14 -5.86
CA ASP A 114 1.52 -27.59 -5.41
C ASP A 114 2.37 -26.43 -4.86
N LEU A 115 2.25 -25.24 -5.44
CA LEU A 115 2.89 -24.05 -4.94
C LEU A 115 2.29 -23.65 -3.58
N ASP A 116 0.97 -23.63 -3.48
CA ASP A 116 0.26 -23.32 -2.24
C ASP A 116 0.59 -24.32 -1.12
N ARG A 117 0.76 -25.60 -1.46
CA ARG A 117 1.19 -26.63 -0.49
C ARG A 117 2.58 -26.37 0.06
N GLN A 118 3.51 -25.88 -0.78
CA GLN A 118 4.89 -25.62 -0.37
C GLN A 118 5.06 -24.29 0.38
N THR A 119 4.28 -23.28 0.01
CA THR A 119 4.40 -21.93 0.56
C THR A 119 3.37 -21.60 1.63
N SER A 120 2.32 -22.42 1.78
CA SER A 120 1.11 -22.13 2.55
C SER A 120 0.37 -20.88 2.04
N GLY A 121 0.53 -20.55 0.74
CA GLY A 121 0.03 -19.33 0.12
C GLY A 121 0.92 -18.10 0.37
N MET A 122 0.55 -16.96 -0.20
CA MET A 122 1.27 -15.70 -0.03
C MET A 122 0.88 -15.04 1.30
N GLN A 123 1.86 -14.82 2.17
CA GLN A 123 1.61 -14.25 3.50
C GLN A 123 1.57 -12.70 3.44
N PRO A 124 0.82 -12.06 4.35
CA PRO A 124 0.84 -10.59 4.48
C PRO A 124 2.25 -10.08 4.76
N SER A 125 2.63 -8.99 4.15
CA SER A 125 3.92 -8.31 4.26
C SER A 125 5.11 -9.02 3.60
N ASP A 126 4.89 -10.13 2.88
CA ASP A 126 5.96 -10.79 2.13
C ASP A 126 6.33 -10.01 0.86
N LEU A 127 7.62 -9.94 0.58
CA LEU A 127 8.17 -9.55 -0.72
C LEU A 127 8.54 -10.81 -1.49
N ILE A 128 7.80 -11.10 -2.57
CA ILE A 128 8.00 -12.28 -3.38
C ILE A 128 8.67 -11.89 -4.70
N LEU A 129 9.85 -12.43 -4.98
CA LEU A 129 10.61 -12.19 -6.19
C LEU A 129 10.45 -13.34 -7.18
N ILE A 130 9.99 -13.04 -8.39
CA ILE A 130 9.84 -14.00 -9.49
C ILE A 130 10.84 -13.63 -10.58
N ALA A 131 11.83 -14.46 -10.79
CA ALA A 131 12.86 -14.27 -11.80
C ALA A 131 12.81 -15.37 -12.86
N ALA A 132 12.99 -14.98 -14.12
CA ALA A 132 13.08 -15.90 -15.25
C ALA A 132 13.92 -15.27 -16.36
N ARG A 133 14.49 -16.12 -17.24
CA ARG A 133 15.12 -15.64 -18.46
C ARG A 133 14.09 -14.92 -19.36
N PRO A 134 14.52 -14.02 -20.24
CA PRO A 134 13.61 -13.39 -21.20
C PRO A 134 12.76 -14.43 -21.96
N SER A 135 11.52 -14.10 -22.22
CA SER A 135 10.53 -14.94 -22.93
C SER A 135 10.10 -16.24 -22.25
N MET A 136 10.51 -16.49 -21.01
CA MET A 136 10.10 -17.70 -20.25
C MET A 136 8.73 -17.59 -19.55
N GLY A 137 7.96 -16.55 -19.83
CA GLY A 137 6.60 -16.43 -19.33
C GLY A 137 6.47 -15.78 -17.94
N LYS A 138 7.50 -15.07 -17.43
CA LYS A 138 7.44 -14.37 -16.13
C LYS A 138 6.16 -13.53 -15.96
N THR A 139 5.88 -12.64 -16.90
CA THR A 139 4.70 -11.76 -16.86
C THR A 139 3.40 -12.55 -16.98
N ALA A 140 3.36 -13.60 -17.81
CA ALA A 140 2.20 -14.47 -17.92
C ALA A 140 1.91 -15.17 -16.59
N PHE A 141 2.93 -15.68 -15.90
CA PHE A 141 2.77 -16.31 -14.60
C PHE A 141 2.24 -15.33 -13.55
N VAL A 142 2.81 -14.10 -13.47
CA VAL A 142 2.35 -13.06 -12.54
C VAL A 142 0.90 -12.65 -12.81
N LEU A 143 0.51 -12.53 -14.08
CA LEU A 143 -0.88 -12.24 -14.45
C LEU A 143 -1.83 -13.38 -14.07
N ASN A 144 -1.40 -14.64 -14.19
CA ASN A 144 -2.18 -15.79 -13.72
C ASN A 144 -2.39 -15.76 -12.20
N LEU A 145 -1.35 -15.40 -11.43
CA LEU A 145 -1.49 -15.20 -9.98
C LEU A 145 -2.52 -14.11 -9.68
N ALA A 146 -2.37 -12.94 -10.32
CA ALA A 146 -3.29 -11.83 -10.15
C ALA A 146 -4.73 -12.21 -10.51
N HIS A 147 -4.93 -12.90 -11.63
CA HIS A 147 -6.22 -13.41 -12.07
C HIS A 147 -6.85 -14.37 -11.05
N ASN A 148 -6.09 -15.38 -10.57
CA ASN A 148 -6.60 -16.31 -9.57
C ASN A 148 -7.04 -15.58 -8.29
N MET A 149 -6.24 -14.64 -7.79
CA MET A 149 -6.54 -13.87 -6.59
C MET A 149 -7.77 -12.98 -6.75
N THR A 150 -7.94 -12.35 -7.92
CA THR A 150 -9.08 -11.45 -8.16
C THR A 150 -10.36 -12.22 -8.42
N ILE A 151 -10.34 -13.22 -9.31
CA ILE A 151 -11.54 -13.92 -9.74
C ILE A 151 -11.99 -14.95 -8.70
N LYS A 152 -11.07 -15.78 -8.18
CA LYS A 152 -11.43 -16.85 -7.24
C LYS A 152 -11.57 -16.35 -5.81
N ASP A 153 -10.59 -15.58 -5.33
CA ASP A 153 -10.54 -15.15 -3.93
C ASP A 153 -11.14 -13.77 -3.69
N LYS A 154 -11.62 -13.10 -4.76
CA LYS A 154 -12.25 -11.76 -4.71
C LYS A 154 -11.37 -10.71 -4.02
N LYS A 155 -10.05 -10.78 -4.22
CA LYS A 155 -9.07 -9.84 -3.66
C LYS A 155 -8.74 -8.75 -4.65
N THR A 156 -8.48 -7.55 -4.16
CA THR A 156 -8.01 -6.44 -4.98
C THR A 156 -6.52 -6.58 -5.25
N VAL A 157 -6.13 -6.51 -6.52
CA VAL A 157 -4.73 -6.56 -6.97
C VAL A 157 -4.39 -5.29 -7.74
N ALA A 158 -3.26 -4.66 -7.41
CA ALA A 158 -2.70 -3.55 -8.15
C ALA A 158 -1.46 -4.03 -8.95
N ILE A 159 -1.42 -3.71 -10.24
CA ILE A 159 -0.31 -4.10 -11.13
C ILE A 159 0.41 -2.84 -11.61
N PHE A 160 1.72 -2.78 -11.32
CA PHE A 160 2.63 -1.74 -11.81
C PHE A 160 3.56 -2.35 -12.86
N SER A 161 3.52 -1.84 -14.08
CA SER A 161 4.33 -2.36 -15.20
C SER A 161 5.17 -1.25 -15.81
N LEU A 162 6.49 -1.52 -15.93
CA LEU A 162 7.44 -0.64 -16.61
C LEU A 162 7.76 -1.11 -18.04
N GLU A 163 7.32 -2.31 -18.42
CA GLU A 163 7.65 -2.94 -19.71
C GLU A 163 6.44 -2.95 -20.67
N MET A 164 5.25 -3.18 -20.15
CA MET A 164 4.02 -3.37 -20.94
C MET A 164 2.99 -2.30 -20.62
N SER A 165 2.23 -1.86 -21.64
CA SER A 165 1.11 -0.95 -21.43
C SER A 165 -0.07 -1.65 -20.73
N LYS A 166 -0.94 -0.86 -20.10
CA LYS A 166 -2.16 -1.37 -19.45
C LYS A 166 -3.06 -2.14 -20.39
N GLU A 167 -3.19 -1.67 -21.65
CA GLU A 167 -3.98 -2.32 -22.69
C GLU A 167 -3.43 -3.70 -23.04
N GLN A 168 -2.09 -3.83 -23.12
CA GLN A 168 -1.43 -5.11 -23.38
C GLN A 168 -1.64 -6.11 -22.24
N LEU A 169 -1.63 -5.64 -20.99
CA LEU A 169 -1.90 -6.49 -19.82
C LEU A 169 -3.36 -6.95 -19.80
N VAL A 170 -4.31 -6.04 -20.07
CA VAL A 170 -5.74 -6.39 -20.14
C VAL A 170 -6.03 -7.35 -21.29
N ASN A 171 -5.43 -7.17 -22.47
CA ASN A 171 -5.58 -8.10 -23.58
C ASN A 171 -5.09 -9.51 -23.22
N ARG A 172 -4.02 -9.64 -22.44
CA ARG A 172 -3.56 -10.94 -21.93
C ARG A 172 -4.53 -11.55 -20.93
N LEU A 173 -5.09 -10.76 -20.02
CA LEU A 173 -6.10 -11.22 -19.07
C LEU A 173 -7.38 -11.68 -19.80
N LEU A 174 -7.83 -10.92 -20.80
CA LEU A 174 -8.95 -11.31 -21.64
C LEU A 174 -8.68 -12.62 -22.38
N ALA A 175 -7.50 -12.78 -23.01
CA ALA A 175 -7.13 -14.01 -23.68
C ALA A 175 -7.12 -15.22 -22.73
N MET A 176 -6.68 -15.02 -21.49
CA MET A 176 -6.65 -16.07 -20.47
C MET A 176 -8.06 -16.48 -20.03
N GLU A 177 -8.93 -15.51 -19.77
CA GLU A 177 -10.29 -15.78 -19.29
C GLU A 177 -11.19 -16.31 -20.39
N SER A 178 -11.18 -15.67 -21.57
CA SER A 178 -11.99 -16.08 -22.73
C SER A 178 -11.49 -17.36 -23.43
N ARG A 179 -10.24 -17.76 -23.17
CA ARG A 179 -9.54 -18.84 -23.88
C ARG A 179 -9.43 -18.62 -25.40
N VAL A 180 -9.59 -17.40 -25.85
CA VAL A 180 -9.38 -16.99 -27.24
C VAL A 180 -7.90 -16.69 -27.44
N ASP A 181 -7.37 -17.10 -28.59
CA ASP A 181 -5.94 -16.86 -28.89
C ASP A 181 -5.60 -15.38 -28.90
N SER A 182 -4.49 -15.03 -28.25
CA SER A 182 -4.08 -13.64 -28.08
C SER A 182 -3.74 -12.94 -29.41
N GLN A 183 -3.34 -13.70 -30.45
CA GLN A 183 -3.08 -13.13 -31.76
C GLN A 183 -4.40 -12.83 -32.49
N THR A 184 -5.41 -13.70 -32.32
CA THR A 184 -6.78 -13.50 -32.84
C THR A 184 -7.40 -12.24 -32.21
N LEU A 185 -7.27 -12.07 -30.89
CA LEU A 185 -7.71 -10.83 -30.21
C LEU A 185 -7.00 -9.59 -30.73
N ARG A 186 -5.68 -9.67 -30.97
CA ARG A 186 -4.89 -8.54 -31.44
C ARG A 186 -5.20 -8.15 -32.89
N THR A 187 -5.49 -9.12 -33.76
CA THR A 187 -5.76 -8.89 -35.16
C THR A 187 -7.24 -8.59 -35.46
N GLY A 188 -8.12 -8.82 -34.46
CA GLY A 188 -9.56 -8.63 -34.62
C GLY A 188 -10.25 -9.68 -35.49
N ASN A 189 -9.57 -10.78 -35.82
CA ASN A 189 -10.14 -11.86 -36.63
C ASN A 189 -10.92 -12.87 -35.79
N LEU A 190 -11.96 -12.38 -35.11
CA LEU A 190 -12.79 -13.10 -34.15
C LEU A 190 -13.99 -13.71 -34.86
N SER A 191 -14.32 -14.96 -34.54
CA SER A 191 -15.61 -15.55 -34.88
C SER A 191 -16.70 -15.00 -33.94
N ASP A 192 -17.99 -15.23 -34.33
CA ASP A 192 -19.10 -14.82 -33.47
C ASP A 192 -19.02 -15.48 -32.07
N SER A 193 -18.60 -16.75 -32.01
CA SER A 193 -18.40 -17.44 -30.73
C SER A 193 -17.25 -16.88 -29.90
N ASP A 194 -16.18 -16.43 -30.57
CA ASP A 194 -15.06 -15.77 -29.84
C ASP A 194 -15.50 -14.42 -29.25
N TRP A 195 -16.32 -13.67 -30.01
CA TRP A 195 -16.91 -12.42 -29.52
C TRP A 195 -17.74 -12.63 -28.25
N ASP A 196 -18.63 -13.63 -28.27
CA ASP A 196 -19.47 -13.94 -27.10
C ASP A 196 -18.61 -14.27 -25.87
N GLN A 197 -17.56 -15.08 -26.05
CA GLN A 197 -16.62 -15.43 -25.00
C GLN A 197 -15.85 -14.20 -24.46
N VAL A 198 -15.42 -13.31 -25.34
CA VAL A 198 -14.72 -12.08 -24.94
C VAL A 198 -15.63 -11.13 -24.17
N VAL A 199 -16.90 -10.98 -24.62
CA VAL A 199 -17.88 -10.14 -23.92
C VAL A 199 -18.18 -10.68 -22.52
N GLU A 200 -18.42 -12.00 -22.40
CA GLU A 200 -18.64 -12.65 -21.11
C GLU A 200 -17.43 -12.45 -20.18
N SER A 201 -16.23 -12.72 -20.68
CA SER A 201 -14.98 -12.55 -19.92
C SER A 201 -14.72 -11.10 -19.50
N SER A 202 -15.10 -10.14 -20.34
CA SER A 202 -14.98 -8.72 -19.99
C SER A 202 -15.85 -8.34 -18.79
N GLY A 203 -17.05 -8.94 -18.68
CA GLY A 203 -17.93 -8.75 -17.54
C GLY A 203 -17.41 -9.38 -16.24
N ILE A 204 -16.57 -10.43 -16.34
CA ILE A 204 -15.95 -11.09 -15.17
C ILE A 204 -14.75 -10.27 -14.68
N ILE A 205 -13.99 -9.67 -15.59
CA ILE A 205 -12.76 -8.92 -15.27
C ILE A 205 -13.06 -7.49 -14.78
N ALA A 206 -14.14 -6.85 -15.25
CA ALA A 206 -14.52 -5.49 -14.91
C ALA A 206 -15.20 -5.39 -13.56
#